data_47aed671d923ddd07210453eeaa2a1fd
#
_entry.id   47aed671d923ddd07210453eeaa2a1fd
#
_cell.length_a   1.000
_cell.length_b   1.000
_cell.length_c   1.000
_cell.angle_alpha   90.00
_cell.angle_beta   90.00
_cell.angle_gamma   90.00
#
_symmetry.space_group_name_H-M   'P 1'
#
loop_
_entity.id
_entity.type
_entity.pdbx_description
1 polymer ?
#
loop_
_entity_poly.entity_id
_entity_poly.type
_entity_poly.pdbx_seq_one_letter_code
_entity_poly.pdbx_strand_id
1 'polypeptide(L)'
;MIQKMRGDGMPGAMKLVGGQGVAECDWDRIRDEIAHRGTSGEVEIHPLTHGPLSDRSETHKHNPHNVLVAGLEPVGDHEFEAALRLHNDQEFQLDHMGVHVQGMIVLEAARQMYLAVCERYYPSEGEIHLFDKMETTFRNFLYPLETRLRSAVTAGTSDLGRPVFDVRTEFRQAGLHIAEVRTVGTALSAQSLERKEHRGAERALRHALKNAPAPDPAR
;
A
#
# COMPACT_ATOMS: atom_id res chain seq x y z
N MET A 1 14.08 12.09 -2.41
CA MET A 1 15.56 12.01 -2.51
C MET A 1 15.91 11.69 -3.96
N ILE A 2 16.52 12.63 -4.70
CA ILE A 2 16.93 12.42 -6.09
C ILE A 2 18.31 11.77 -6.06
N GLN A 3 18.36 10.49 -6.40
CA GLN A 3 19.62 9.76 -6.43
C GLN A 3 20.30 9.96 -7.78
N LYS A 4 21.50 10.56 -7.76
CA LYS A 4 22.34 10.76 -8.94
C LYS A 4 23.07 9.45 -9.24
N MET A 5 22.58 8.69 -10.23
CA MET A 5 23.35 7.55 -10.76
C MET A 5 24.33 8.07 -11.84
N ARG A 6 25.62 7.98 -11.57
CA ARG A 6 26.65 8.07 -12.62
C ARG A 6 26.87 6.67 -13.15
N GLY A 7 26.49 6.43 -14.42
CA GLY A 7 26.93 5.24 -15.14
C GLY A 7 28.40 5.37 -15.50
N ASP A 8 29.19 4.36 -15.18
CA ASP A 8 30.58 4.27 -15.60
C ASP A 8 30.65 4.14 -17.12
N GLY A 9 31.29 5.09 -17.78
CA GLY A 9 31.97 4.88 -19.05
C GLY A 9 31.29 5.27 -20.35
N MET A 10 30.22 6.09 -20.37
CA MET A 10 29.76 6.73 -21.61
C MET A 10 29.66 8.25 -21.48
N PRO A 11 30.10 9.03 -22.49
CA PRO A 11 29.70 10.41 -22.66
C PRO A 11 28.27 10.40 -23.19
N GLY A 12 27.29 10.22 -22.32
CA GLY A 12 25.88 10.11 -22.64
C GLY A 12 25.03 10.89 -21.64
N ALA A 13 23.82 11.26 -22.07
CA ALA A 13 22.85 12.02 -21.31
C ALA A 13 22.65 11.43 -19.90
N MET A 14 22.61 12.31 -18.89
CA MET A 14 22.25 11.91 -17.54
C MET A 14 20.77 11.53 -17.50
N LYS A 15 20.43 10.37 -16.93
CA LYS A 15 19.05 9.98 -16.70
C LYS A 15 18.60 10.27 -15.27
N LEU A 16 17.50 11.02 -15.11
CA LEU A 16 16.83 11.25 -13.86
C LEU A 16 15.54 10.43 -13.82
N VAL A 17 15.47 9.48 -12.90
CA VAL A 17 14.29 8.64 -12.69
C VAL A 17 13.55 9.12 -11.47
N GLY A 18 12.23 9.27 -11.57
CA GLY A 18 11.37 9.67 -10.48
C GLY A 18 11.31 8.63 -9.37
N GLY A 19 11.49 9.11 -8.14
CA GLY A 19 11.18 8.33 -6.94
C GLY A 19 9.74 8.53 -6.49
N GLN A 20 9.29 7.67 -5.57
CA GLN A 20 8.02 7.83 -4.87
C GLN A 20 8.00 9.15 -4.09
N GLY A 21 6.85 9.83 -4.07
CA GLY A 21 6.66 11.06 -3.32
C GLY A 21 7.22 12.33 -3.98
N VAL A 22 7.78 12.27 -5.17
CA VAL A 22 8.17 13.47 -5.94
C VAL A 22 6.93 14.08 -6.57
N ALA A 23 6.61 15.32 -6.20
CA ALA A 23 5.47 16.05 -6.73
C ALA A 23 5.78 16.74 -8.06
N GLU A 24 4.75 17.16 -8.80
CA GLU A 24 4.94 17.85 -10.09
C GLU A 24 5.71 19.17 -9.91
N CYS A 25 5.44 19.90 -8.83
CA CYS A 25 6.19 21.13 -8.51
C CYS A 25 7.69 20.90 -8.25
N ASP A 26 8.08 19.72 -7.80
CA ASP A 26 9.49 19.35 -7.66
C ASP A 26 10.11 19.12 -9.04
N TRP A 27 9.36 18.47 -9.94
CA TRP A 27 9.79 18.28 -11.32
C TRP A 27 9.94 19.60 -12.08
N ASP A 28 9.04 20.57 -11.87
CA ASP A 28 9.14 21.88 -12.47
C ASP A 28 10.43 22.58 -12.02
N ARG A 29 10.72 22.57 -10.73
CA ARG A 29 11.98 23.12 -10.19
C ARG A 29 13.22 22.44 -10.78
N ILE A 30 13.17 21.13 -10.96
CA ILE A 30 14.28 20.36 -11.57
C ILE A 30 14.46 20.77 -13.03
N ARG A 31 13.38 20.88 -13.81
CA ARG A 31 13.41 21.34 -15.21
C ARG A 31 13.98 22.74 -15.32
N ASP A 32 13.55 23.67 -14.46
CA ASP A 32 14.02 25.04 -14.41
C ASP A 32 15.53 25.10 -14.09
N GLU A 33 16.00 24.33 -13.13
CA GLU A 33 17.42 24.28 -12.77
C GLU A 33 18.28 23.70 -13.91
N ILE A 34 17.80 22.66 -14.59
CA ILE A 34 18.47 22.06 -15.75
C ILE A 34 18.56 23.09 -16.90
N ALA A 35 17.46 23.80 -17.16
CA ALA A 35 17.42 24.85 -18.18
C ALA A 35 18.37 26.01 -17.84
N HIS A 36 18.38 26.45 -16.58
CA HIS A 36 19.27 27.53 -16.11
C HIS A 36 20.76 27.19 -16.28
N ARG A 37 21.12 25.92 -16.11
CA ARG A 37 22.50 25.41 -16.29
C ARG A 37 22.88 25.18 -17.74
N GLY A 38 21.95 25.31 -18.69
CA GLY A 38 22.19 25.07 -20.10
C GLY A 38 22.46 23.60 -20.47
N THR A 39 22.07 22.66 -19.58
CA THR A 39 22.33 21.21 -19.76
C THR A 39 21.11 20.43 -20.22
N SER A 40 20.08 21.09 -20.73
CA SER A 40 18.79 20.47 -21.13
C SER A 40 18.93 19.36 -22.18
N GLY A 41 19.93 19.44 -23.07
CA GLY A 41 20.21 18.40 -24.06
C GLY A 41 20.97 17.17 -23.51
N GLU A 42 21.48 17.26 -22.27
CA GLU A 42 22.30 16.23 -21.63
C GLU A 42 21.54 15.46 -20.55
N VAL A 43 20.30 15.86 -20.24
CA VAL A 43 19.50 15.28 -19.16
C VAL A 43 18.17 14.75 -19.67
N GLU A 44 17.97 13.45 -19.57
CA GLU A 44 16.70 12.77 -19.84
C GLU A 44 15.93 12.59 -18.52
N ILE A 45 14.66 13.07 -18.45
CA ILE A 45 13.82 13.02 -17.26
C ILE A 45 12.74 11.96 -17.46
N HIS A 46 12.65 11.02 -16.51
CA HIS A 46 11.63 9.98 -16.44
C HIS A 46 10.83 10.14 -15.14
N PRO A 47 9.77 10.97 -15.11
CA PRO A 47 8.90 11.10 -13.96
C PRO A 47 8.21 9.77 -13.65
N LEU A 48 8.02 9.45 -12.37
CA LEU A 48 7.16 8.36 -11.98
C LEU A 48 5.69 8.83 -12.04
N THR A 49 4.91 8.18 -12.90
CA THR A 49 3.47 8.41 -13.02
C THR A 49 2.70 7.20 -12.50
N HIS A 50 1.69 7.47 -11.69
CA HIS A 50 0.77 6.44 -11.21
C HIS A 50 -0.57 6.59 -11.96
N GLY A 51 -1.29 5.48 -12.13
CA GLY A 51 -2.68 5.51 -12.54
C GLY A 51 -3.57 6.17 -11.48
N PRO A 52 -4.89 6.24 -11.70
CA PRO A 52 -5.81 6.79 -10.71
C PRO A 52 -5.72 6.00 -9.39
N LEU A 53 -5.83 6.72 -8.27
CA LEU A 53 -5.89 6.06 -6.96
C LEU A 53 -7.12 5.17 -6.87
N SER A 54 -7.01 4.05 -6.17
CA SER A 54 -8.16 3.29 -5.72
C SER A 54 -9.04 4.15 -4.81
N ASP A 55 -10.35 3.90 -4.81
CA ASP A 55 -11.26 4.69 -3.99
C ASP A 55 -10.97 4.48 -2.50
N ARG A 56 -11.22 5.53 -1.72
CA ARG A 56 -11.04 5.48 -0.26
C ARG A 56 -11.98 4.47 0.41
N SER A 57 -13.19 4.32 -0.10
CA SER A 57 -14.15 3.34 0.37
C SER A 57 -13.66 1.91 0.10
N GLU A 58 -13.08 1.66 -1.07
CA GLU A 58 -12.51 0.35 -1.44
C GLU A 58 -11.27 -0.01 -0.60
N THR A 59 -10.49 0.97 -0.15
CA THR A 59 -9.28 0.77 0.64
C THR A 59 -9.49 0.95 2.14
N HIS A 60 -10.72 1.29 2.56
CA HIS A 60 -11.12 1.64 3.92
C HIS A 60 -10.24 2.75 4.51
N LYS A 61 -10.02 3.84 3.74
CA LYS A 61 -9.24 5.00 4.15
C LYS A 61 -10.07 6.28 4.15
N HIS A 62 -9.93 7.10 5.18
CA HIS A 62 -10.53 8.44 5.23
C HIS A 62 -9.65 9.47 4.51
N ASN A 63 -8.32 9.40 4.68
CA ASN A 63 -7.37 10.30 4.05
C ASN A 63 -6.85 9.69 2.74
N PRO A 64 -7.03 10.37 1.58
CA PRO A 64 -6.54 9.89 0.28
C PRO A 64 -5.01 9.77 0.21
N HIS A 65 -4.28 10.50 1.05
CA HIS A 65 -2.83 10.40 1.14
C HIS A 65 -2.37 9.04 1.70
N ASN A 66 -3.24 8.36 2.43
CA ASN A 66 -2.97 7.02 2.95
C ASN A 66 -3.38 5.89 1.98
N VAL A 67 -3.90 6.22 0.80
CA VAL A 67 -4.17 5.23 -0.24
C VAL A 67 -2.86 4.89 -0.95
N LEU A 68 -2.46 3.63 -0.87
CA LEU A 68 -1.18 3.12 -1.40
C LEU A 68 -1.32 2.38 -2.73
N VAL A 69 -2.54 2.14 -3.20
CA VAL A 69 -2.84 1.38 -4.42
C VAL A 69 -3.35 2.31 -5.51
N ALA A 70 -2.70 2.30 -6.66
CA ALA A 70 -3.07 3.12 -7.82
C ALA A 70 -3.10 2.28 -9.10
N GLY A 71 -3.96 2.64 -10.06
CA GLY A 71 -4.04 1.97 -11.35
C GLY A 71 -4.46 0.50 -11.26
N LEU A 72 -5.35 0.16 -10.29
CA LEU A 72 -5.83 -1.21 -10.13
C LEU A 72 -6.67 -1.64 -11.33
N GLU A 73 -6.21 -2.72 -12.00
CA GLU A 73 -6.88 -3.30 -13.16
C GLU A 73 -6.78 -4.83 -13.18
N PRO A 74 -7.73 -5.54 -13.81
CA PRO A 74 -7.63 -6.97 -14.05
C PRO A 74 -6.63 -7.23 -15.17
N VAL A 75 -5.76 -8.22 -15.00
CA VAL A 75 -4.76 -8.65 -15.99
C VAL A 75 -4.91 -10.11 -16.40
N GLY A 76 -5.84 -10.82 -15.79
CA GLY A 76 -6.15 -12.21 -16.08
C GLY A 76 -7.38 -12.68 -15.32
N ASP A 77 -7.69 -13.98 -15.42
CA ASP A 77 -8.77 -14.59 -14.65
C ASP A 77 -8.38 -14.64 -13.17
N HIS A 78 -9.11 -13.90 -12.34
CA HIS A 78 -8.80 -13.69 -10.91
C HIS A 78 -7.41 -13.11 -10.63
N GLU A 79 -6.78 -12.47 -11.61
CA GLU A 79 -5.49 -11.81 -11.48
C GLU A 79 -5.61 -10.30 -11.69
N PHE A 80 -4.93 -9.53 -10.85
CA PHE A 80 -5.02 -8.07 -10.82
C PHE A 80 -3.64 -7.45 -10.69
N GLU A 81 -3.45 -6.28 -11.31
CA GLU A 81 -2.23 -5.50 -11.18
C GLU A 81 -2.53 -4.08 -10.71
N ALA A 82 -1.60 -3.51 -9.96
CA ALA A 82 -1.62 -2.14 -9.51
C ALA A 82 -0.20 -1.60 -9.31
N ALA A 83 -0.07 -0.31 -9.12
CA ALA A 83 1.16 0.34 -8.70
C ALA A 83 1.11 0.68 -7.21
N LEU A 84 2.24 0.51 -6.51
CA LEU A 84 2.43 1.09 -5.18
C LEU A 84 2.61 2.60 -5.34
N ARG A 85 1.89 3.37 -4.54
CA ARG A 85 2.03 4.83 -4.46
C ARG A 85 2.34 5.25 -3.03
N LEU A 86 3.48 5.91 -2.81
CA LEU A 86 3.83 6.54 -1.54
C LEU A 86 3.72 8.06 -1.66
N HIS A 87 3.23 8.70 -0.61
CA HIS A 87 3.11 10.15 -0.54
C HIS A 87 4.26 10.75 0.26
N ASN A 88 4.80 11.86 -0.23
CA ASN A 88 6.01 12.45 0.35
C ASN A 88 5.77 13.18 1.69
N ASP A 89 4.58 13.69 1.89
CA ASP A 89 4.18 14.42 3.10
C ASP A 89 3.63 13.53 4.21
N GLN A 90 3.68 12.21 4.03
CA GLN A 90 3.36 11.23 5.06
C GLN A 90 4.66 10.74 5.73
N GLU A 91 5.08 11.42 6.78
CA GLU A 91 6.29 11.11 7.54
C GLU A 91 6.35 9.63 7.93
N PHE A 92 5.24 9.05 8.39
CA PHE A 92 5.19 7.64 8.76
C PHE A 92 5.56 6.68 7.63
N GLN A 93 5.25 7.01 6.37
CA GLN A 93 5.55 6.13 5.22
C GLN A 93 7.04 6.14 4.86
N LEU A 94 7.72 7.24 5.07
CA LEU A 94 9.12 7.45 4.70
C LEU A 94 10.03 7.70 5.90
N ASP A 95 9.48 7.82 7.12
CA ASP A 95 10.24 7.95 8.36
C ASP A 95 10.91 6.62 8.71
N HIS A 96 12.11 6.44 8.19
CA HIS A 96 12.92 5.26 8.43
C HIS A 96 14.42 5.62 8.40
N MET A 97 15.19 5.01 9.31
CA MET A 97 16.64 5.28 9.41
C MET A 97 17.45 4.80 8.19
N GLY A 98 16.88 3.92 7.36
CA GLY A 98 17.49 3.41 6.13
C GLY A 98 16.98 4.13 4.88
N VAL A 99 17.57 3.83 3.72
CA VAL A 99 17.15 4.34 2.41
C VAL A 99 16.06 3.49 1.77
N HIS A 100 15.62 2.42 2.41
CA HIS A 100 14.55 1.54 1.95
C HIS A 100 13.22 1.89 2.63
N VAL A 101 12.13 1.47 2.03
CA VAL A 101 10.78 1.64 2.55
C VAL A 101 10.53 0.62 3.67
N GLN A 102 9.88 1.03 4.75
CA GLN A 102 9.56 0.16 5.87
C GLN A 102 8.68 -1.02 5.45
N GLY A 103 8.95 -2.21 6.01
CA GLY A 103 8.19 -3.42 5.76
C GLY A 103 6.69 -3.28 6.09
N MET A 104 6.33 -2.43 7.06
CA MET A 104 4.93 -2.16 7.42
C MET A 104 4.13 -1.52 6.27
N ILE A 105 4.79 -0.76 5.39
CA ILE A 105 4.15 -0.21 4.19
C ILE A 105 3.79 -1.32 3.21
N VAL A 106 4.62 -2.34 3.07
CA VAL A 106 4.32 -3.53 2.24
C VAL A 106 3.07 -4.25 2.78
N LEU A 107 2.96 -4.42 4.10
CA LEU A 107 1.80 -5.04 4.74
C LEU A 107 0.53 -4.21 4.51
N GLU A 108 0.60 -2.91 4.72
CA GLU A 108 -0.54 -2.01 4.53
C GLU A 108 -0.96 -1.93 3.05
N ALA A 109 -0.01 -1.89 2.11
CA ALA A 109 -0.32 -1.91 0.68
C ALA A 109 -0.98 -3.22 0.27
N ALA A 110 -0.51 -4.36 0.78
CA ALA A 110 -1.14 -5.67 0.54
C ALA A 110 -2.56 -5.74 1.12
N ARG A 111 -2.79 -5.19 2.33
CA ARG A 111 -4.13 -5.06 2.92
C ARG A 111 -5.06 -4.23 2.03
N GLN A 112 -4.58 -3.09 1.55
CA GLN A 112 -5.38 -2.24 0.66
C GLN A 112 -5.62 -2.91 -0.69
N MET A 113 -4.64 -3.62 -1.25
CA MET A 113 -4.81 -4.38 -2.49
C MET A 113 -5.87 -5.47 -2.32
N TYR A 114 -5.83 -6.23 -1.22
CA TYR A 114 -6.86 -7.20 -0.87
C TYR A 114 -8.25 -6.55 -0.83
N LEU A 115 -8.41 -5.46 -0.08
CA LEU A 115 -9.70 -4.77 0.06
C LEU A 115 -10.18 -4.22 -1.28
N ALA A 116 -9.34 -3.48 -2.01
CA ALA A 116 -9.73 -2.86 -3.27
C ALA A 116 -10.13 -3.90 -4.34
N VAL A 117 -9.44 -5.03 -4.39
CA VAL A 117 -9.81 -6.14 -5.28
C VAL A 117 -11.14 -6.76 -4.86
N CYS A 118 -11.31 -7.05 -3.57
CA CYS A 118 -12.55 -7.67 -3.07
C CYS A 118 -13.75 -6.74 -3.24
N GLU A 119 -13.65 -5.48 -2.82
CA GLU A 119 -14.75 -4.51 -2.91
C GLU A 119 -15.15 -4.21 -4.37
N ARG A 120 -14.19 -4.12 -5.28
CA ARG A 120 -14.46 -3.75 -6.68
C ARG A 120 -14.89 -4.92 -7.56
N TYR A 121 -14.28 -6.10 -7.39
CA TYR A 121 -14.46 -7.23 -8.32
C TYR A 121 -15.20 -8.42 -7.74
N TYR A 122 -15.39 -8.45 -6.41
CA TYR A 122 -16.17 -9.47 -5.70
C TYR A 122 -17.20 -8.82 -4.76
N PRO A 123 -17.97 -7.83 -5.23
CA PRO A 123 -18.91 -7.12 -4.37
C PRO A 123 -19.96 -8.09 -3.82
N SER A 124 -20.16 -8.04 -2.52
CA SER A 124 -21.23 -8.73 -1.82
C SER A 124 -22.22 -7.71 -1.28
N GLU A 125 -23.47 -7.80 -1.65
CA GLU A 125 -24.49 -6.80 -1.32
C GLU A 125 -24.66 -6.64 0.19
N GLY A 126 -24.31 -5.45 0.72
CA GLY A 126 -24.39 -5.13 2.15
C GLY A 126 -23.36 -5.83 3.05
N GLU A 127 -22.33 -6.42 2.48
CA GLU A 127 -21.23 -7.03 3.20
C GLU A 127 -19.97 -6.13 3.17
N ILE A 128 -19.14 -6.25 4.20
CA ILE A 128 -17.86 -5.57 4.35
C ILE A 128 -16.76 -6.60 4.37
N HIS A 129 -15.74 -6.42 3.55
CA HIS A 129 -14.59 -7.31 3.49
C HIS A 129 -13.63 -7.01 4.67
N LEU A 130 -13.31 -8.07 5.41
CA LEU A 130 -12.37 -8.06 6.53
C LEU A 130 -11.23 -9.03 6.24
N PHE A 131 -10.05 -8.75 6.74
CA PHE A 131 -8.98 -9.73 6.71
C PHE A 131 -8.82 -10.38 8.09
N ASP A 132 -8.58 -11.68 8.07
CA ASP A 132 -8.43 -12.49 9.29
C ASP A 132 -6.98 -12.90 9.52
N LYS A 133 -6.21 -13.05 8.43
CA LYS A 133 -4.84 -13.54 8.49
C LYS A 133 -3.97 -12.89 7.42
N MET A 134 -2.74 -12.61 7.77
CA MET A 134 -1.71 -12.13 6.84
C MET A 134 -0.39 -12.87 7.10
N GLU A 135 0.21 -13.42 6.04
CA GLU A 135 1.51 -14.07 6.03
C GLU A 135 2.41 -13.35 5.05
N THR A 136 3.63 -13.01 5.46
CA THR A 136 4.54 -12.22 4.64
C THR A 136 5.91 -12.85 4.56
N THR A 137 6.46 -12.87 3.34
CA THR A 137 7.85 -13.24 3.08
C THR A 137 8.55 -12.09 2.37
N PHE A 138 9.56 -11.51 3.03
CA PHE A 138 10.44 -10.51 2.42
C PHE A 138 11.63 -11.22 1.76
N ARG A 139 11.96 -10.81 0.53
CA ARG A 139 13.07 -11.37 -0.25
C ARG A 139 14.16 -10.34 -0.53
N ASN A 140 13.76 -9.08 -0.77
CA ASN A 140 14.65 -7.97 -1.07
C ASN A 140 14.13 -6.70 -0.39
N PHE A 141 15.00 -5.68 -0.26
CA PHE A 141 14.58 -4.36 0.20
C PHE A 141 13.72 -3.67 -0.87
N LEU A 142 12.68 -3.01 -0.42
CA LEU A 142 11.86 -2.11 -1.23
C LEU A 142 12.47 -0.71 -1.16
N TYR A 143 12.75 -0.10 -2.30
CA TYR A 143 13.21 1.29 -2.38
C TYR A 143 12.06 2.22 -2.81
N PRO A 144 12.15 3.55 -2.58
CA PRO A 144 11.12 4.50 -3.02
C PRO A 144 11.18 4.75 -4.53
N LEU A 145 11.03 3.70 -5.32
CA LEU A 145 11.01 3.68 -6.77
C LEU A 145 9.70 3.05 -7.27
N GLU A 146 9.49 3.03 -8.58
CA GLU A 146 8.34 2.34 -9.18
C GLU A 146 8.27 0.89 -8.70
N THR A 147 7.08 0.50 -8.23
CA THR A 147 6.83 -0.83 -7.70
C THR A 147 5.47 -1.31 -8.17
N ARG A 148 5.43 -2.50 -8.73
CA ARG A 148 4.21 -3.17 -9.16
C ARG A 148 3.75 -4.19 -8.14
N LEU A 149 2.43 -4.22 -7.93
CA LEU A 149 1.71 -5.21 -7.14
C LEU A 149 0.94 -6.11 -8.10
N ARG A 150 1.13 -7.42 -8.00
CA ARG A 150 0.31 -8.39 -8.74
C ARG A 150 -0.37 -9.30 -7.75
N SER A 151 -1.70 -9.39 -7.83
CA SER A 151 -2.50 -10.21 -6.94
C SER A 151 -3.22 -11.32 -7.70
N ALA A 152 -3.24 -12.50 -7.09
CA ALA A 152 -4.08 -13.61 -7.51
C ALA A 152 -5.09 -13.92 -6.39
N VAL A 153 -6.36 -14.13 -6.75
CA VAL A 153 -7.46 -14.37 -5.83
C VAL A 153 -7.98 -15.80 -5.95
N THR A 154 -8.13 -16.45 -4.81
CA THR A 154 -8.90 -17.68 -4.70
C THR A 154 -10.12 -17.40 -3.84
N ALA A 155 -11.31 -17.43 -4.44
CA ALA A 155 -12.56 -17.28 -3.72
C ALA A 155 -13.10 -18.65 -3.29
N GLY A 156 -13.68 -18.73 -2.09
CA GLY A 156 -14.25 -19.94 -1.53
C GLY A 156 -15.34 -19.64 -0.52
N THR A 157 -15.75 -20.66 0.20
CA THR A 157 -16.77 -20.55 1.27
C THR A 157 -16.26 -21.25 2.51
N SER A 158 -16.40 -20.62 3.65
CA SER A 158 -16.07 -21.22 4.97
C SER A 158 -17.09 -22.29 5.37
N ASP A 159 -16.76 -23.09 6.38
CA ASP A 159 -17.68 -24.08 6.99
C ASP A 159 -18.97 -23.46 7.53
N LEU A 160 -18.98 -22.16 7.78
CA LEU A 160 -20.14 -21.39 8.22
C LEU A 160 -20.93 -20.75 7.04
N GLY A 161 -20.63 -21.14 5.78
CA GLY A 161 -21.29 -20.63 4.59
C GLY A 161 -20.94 -19.19 4.23
N ARG A 162 -19.85 -18.61 4.75
CA ARG A 162 -19.43 -17.23 4.48
C ARG A 162 -18.42 -17.19 3.35
N PRO A 163 -18.45 -16.16 2.49
CA PRO A 163 -17.42 -15.96 1.50
C PRO A 163 -16.04 -15.81 2.16
N VAL A 164 -15.04 -16.48 1.62
CA VAL A 164 -13.64 -16.41 2.02
C VAL A 164 -12.81 -16.09 0.80
N PHE A 165 -11.89 -15.15 0.95
CA PHE A 165 -10.96 -14.74 -0.10
C PHE A 165 -9.53 -14.95 0.38
N ASP A 166 -8.77 -15.70 -0.40
CA ASP A 166 -7.32 -15.90 -0.23
C ASP A 166 -6.62 -15.15 -1.35
N VAL A 167 -5.98 -14.05 -1.03
CA VAL A 167 -5.32 -13.16 -1.97
C VAL A 167 -3.83 -13.19 -1.75
N ARG A 168 -3.09 -13.57 -2.79
CA ARG A 168 -1.64 -13.54 -2.80
C ARG A 168 -1.16 -12.35 -3.60
N THR A 169 -0.47 -11.42 -2.95
CA THR A 169 0.06 -10.20 -3.56
C THR A 169 1.59 -10.26 -3.62
N GLU A 170 2.14 -10.19 -4.84
CA GLU A 170 3.58 -10.06 -5.10
C GLU A 170 3.94 -8.60 -5.30
N PHE A 171 5.06 -8.18 -4.71
CA PHE A 171 5.68 -6.88 -4.91
C PHE A 171 6.92 -7.04 -5.79
N ARG A 172 6.95 -6.32 -6.92
CA ARG A 172 8.05 -6.36 -7.89
C ARG A 172 8.60 -4.97 -8.15
N GLN A 173 9.91 -4.83 -8.14
CA GLN A 173 10.61 -3.58 -8.39
C GLN A 173 11.87 -3.84 -9.23
N ALA A 174 12.03 -3.13 -10.34
CA ALA A 174 13.20 -3.29 -11.25
C ALA A 174 13.51 -4.75 -11.62
N GLY A 175 12.47 -5.56 -11.86
CA GLY A 175 12.59 -6.98 -12.18
C GLY A 175 12.82 -7.90 -10.97
N LEU A 176 13.06 -7.36 -9.77
CA LEU A 176 13.28 -8.14 -8.56
C LEU A 176 11.96 -8.45 -7.85
N HIS A 177 11.87 -9.64 -7.26
CA HIS A 177 10.81 -10.01 -6.33
C HIS A 177 11.16 -9.45 -4.93
N ILE A 178 10.38 -8.49 -4.47
CA ILE A 178 10.63 -7.78 -3.20
C ILE A 178 10.02 -8.53 -2.03
N ALA A 179 8.71 -8.81 -2.12
CA ALA A 179 7.97 -9.50 -1.09
C ALA A 179 6.77 -10.24 -1.68
N GLU A 180 6.30 -11.22 -0.95
CA GLU A 180 5.02 -11.88 -1.15
C GLU A 180 4.19 -11.78 0.13
N VAL A 181 2.94 -11.36 0.00
CA VAL A 181 1.98 -11.27 1.11
C VAL A 181 0.75 -12.07 0.73
N ARG A 182 0.41 -13.06 1.56
CA ARG A 182 -0.84 -13.81 1.49
C ARG A 182 -1.80 -13.24 2.52
N THR A 183 -2.94 -12.74 2.07
CA THR A 183 -4.00 -12.18 2.91
C THR A 183 -5.23 -13.06 2.78
N VAL A 184 -5.72 -13.59 3.88
CA VAL A 184 -6.97 -14.35 3.94
C VAL A 184 -7.99 -13.56 4.73
N GLY A 185 -9.19 -13.46 4.21
CA GLY A 185 -10.27 -12.73 4.87
C GLY A 185 -11.65 -13.22 4.47
N THR A 186 -12.66 -12.60 5.04
CA THR A 186 -14.06 -12.97 4.88
C THR A 186 -14.93 -11.74 4.68
N ALA A 187 -16.12 -11.91 4.10
CA ALA A 187 -17.12 -10.87 4.04
C ALA A 187 -18.17 -11.08 5.14
N LEU A 188 -18.58 -9.99 5.79
CA LEU A 188 -19.61 -9.96 6.83
C LEU A 188 -20.61 -8.86 6.54
N SER A 189 -21.91 -9.11 6.83
CA SER A 189 -22.89 -8.03 6.79
C SER A 189 -22.55 -6.92 7.79
N ALA A 190 -22.80 -5.66 7.41
CA ALA A 190 -22.53 -4.48 8.26
C ALA A 190 -23.15 -4.66 9.67
N GLN A 191 -24.38 -5.18 9.76
CA GLN A 191 -25.03 -5.44 11.05
C GLN A 191 -24.31 -6.51 11.89
N SER A 192 -23.72 -7.54 11.24
CA SER A 192 -22.96 -8.59 11.95
C SER A 192 -21.64 -8.05 12.45
N LEU A 193 -20.98 -7.19 11.68
CA LEU A 193 -19.75 -6.49 12.06
C LEU A 193 -20.02 -5.59 13.27
N GLU A 194 -21.00 -4.69 13.20
CA GLU A 194 -21.39 -3.78 14.30
C GLU A 194 -21.66 -4.54 15.61
N ARG A 195 -22.45 -5.62 15.54
CA ARG A 195 -22.71 -6.48 16.73
C ARG A 195 -21.45 -7.12 17.28
N LYS A 196 -20.51 -7.53 16.40
CA LYS A 196 -19.23 -8.14 16.82
C LYS A 196 -18.32 -7.11 17.49
N GLU A 197 -18.23 -5.91 16.92
CA GLU A 197 -17.46 -4.79 17.46
C GLU A 197 -18.00 -4.34 18.80
N HIS A 198 -19.31 -4.11 18.92
CA HIS A 198 -19.96 -3.70 20.17
C HIS A 198 -19.70 -4.70 21.30
N ARG A 199 -19.94 -5.99 21.06
CA ARG A 199 -19.66 -7.04 22.06
C ARG A 199 -18.16 -7.15 22.40
N GLY A 200 -17.29 -6.92 21.43
CA GLY A 200 -15.84 -6.88 21.64
C GLY A 200 -15.43 -5.73 22.55
N ALA A 201 -15.93 -4.53 22.27
CA ALA A 201 -15.69 -3.33 23.06
C ALA A 201 -16.20 -3.46 24.50
N GLU A 202 -17.43 -3.96 24.70
CA GLU A 202 -17.96 -4.22 26.06
C GLU A 202 -17.11 -5.24 26.83
N ARG A 203 -16.66 -6.30 26.17
CA ARG A 203 -15.78 -7.30 26.82
C ARG A 203 -14.46 -6.68 27.25
N ALA A 204 -13.84 -5.89 26.35
CA ALA A 204 -12.57 -5.21 26.62
C ALA A 204 -12.71 -4.23 27.80
N LEU A 205 -13.79 -3.43 27.79
CA LEU A 205 -14.07 -2.47 28.87
C LEU A 205 -14.28 -3.18 30.21
N ARG A 206 -15.11 -4.22 30.25
CA ARG A 206 -15.32 -5.03 31.50
C ARG A 206 -14.01 -5.60 32.01
N HIS A 207 -13.14 -6.07 31.12
CA HIS A 207 -11.84 -6.62 31.52
C HIS A 207 -10.91 -5.54 32.08
N ALA A 208 -10.86 -4.39 31.41
CA ALA A 208 -10.07 -3.24 31.88
C ALA A 208 -10.52 -2.74 33.26
N LEU A 209 -11.82 -2.58 33.45
CA LEU A 209 -12.39 -2.14 34.74
C LEU A 209 -12.11 -3.16 35.86
N LYS A 210 -12.20 -4.47 35.57
CA LYS A 210 -11.92 -5.51 36.56
C LYS A 210 -10.46 -5.52 37.02
N ASN A 211 -9.53 -5.12 36.14
CA ASN A 211 -8.09 -5.14 36.40
C ASN A 211 -7.53 -3.73 36.69
N ALA A 212 -8.39 -2.71 36.76
CA ALA A 212 -7.95 -1.36 37.12
C ALA A 212 -7.36 -1.35 38.54
N PRO A 213 -6.18 -0.74 38.76
CA PRO A 213 -5.67 -0.55 40.11
C PRO A 213 -6.64 0.28 40.94
N ALA A 214 -6.74 -0.01 42.24
CA ALA A 214 -7.52 0.80 43.16
C ALA A 214 -7.03 2.27 43.11
N PRO A 215 -7.94 3.27 43.19
CA PRO A 215 -7.53 4.67 43.20
C PRO A 215 -6.56 4.90 44.37
N ASP A 216 -5.43 5.54 44.08
CA ASP A 216 -4.45 5.92 45.09
C ASP A 216 -5.11 6.92 46.05
N PRO A 217 -5.26 6.59 47.34
CA PRO A 217 -5.91 7.48 48.30
C PRO A 217 -5.09 8.75 48.62
N ALA A 218 -3.89 8.91 48.02
CA ALA A 218 -3.00 10.05 48.25
C ALA A 218 -2.95 11.06 47.07
N ARG A 219 -3.89 11.01 46.12
CA ARG A 219 -4.04 12.01 45.06
C ARG A 219 -5.32 12.82 45.21
#